data_bc200b8adfbfe7043f865584a27ffa1f
#
_entry.id   bc200b8adfbfe7043f865584a27ffa1f
#
_cell.length_a   1.000
_cell.length_b   1.000
_cell.length_c   1.000
_cell.angle_alpha   90.00
_cell.angle_beta   90.00
_cell.angle_gamma   90.00
#
_symmetry.space_group_name_H-M   'P 1'
#
loop_
_entity.id
_entity.type
_entity.pdbx_description
1 polymer ?
#
loop_
_entity_poly.entity_id
_entity_poly.type
_entity_poly.pdbx_seq_one_letter_code
_entity_poly.pdbx_strand_id
1 'polypeptide(L)'
;MYGIMRKKILYFAAFLALAASCAEPQKETMDQLINRVFTVAAEQVRLMSSSLTEDQTPKTFEEGEFVTAPYEWWCSGFFPGVLWYVYEYNGDEQIKALAVKETAKVEPVKFITDHHDVGFMINCSYGHQYRLTGDEHALEVLRTAAQSLTGAFTEEVGCIKSWPFVKKGFSWVYPVIIDNMMNLELLMFIGNMDNNEWLRHVAISHADVTMKNHFREDYTTCHLVDYVPGTGEVNKKITVQGLADSSAWARGQAWALYGYTMMYQQTGDKKYLHLAQNVGDMIEKHLPEDGIPYWDFNDPKIPDTYRDASAGAVMASAYIALDAVADNGKDYLSIAEKQLRTLASDEYLAKPGEIGGFILKHSVGNLPEGAEIDVPLTYADYYFVEALMRYRNVK
;
A
#
# COMPACT_ATOMS: atom_id res chain seq x y z
N MET A 1 35.97 85.19 -44.10
CA MET A 1 35.56 85.32 -42.67
C MET A 1 34.87 84.03 -42.26
N TYR A 2 35.32 83.42 -41.20
CA TYR A 2 35.13 82.04 -40.77
C TYR A 2 33.67 81.62 -40.56
N GLY A 3 33.26 80.49 -41.17
CA GLY A 3 32.02 79.76 -40.88
C GLY A 3 32.32 78.37 -40.29
N ILE A 4 31.93 78.14 -39.05
CA ILE A 4 32.18 76.95 -38.26
C ILE A 4 31.17 75.86 -38.64
N MET A 5 31.69 74.76 -39.17
CA MET A 5 30.94 73.50 -39.39
C MET A 5 30.75 72.78 -38.08
N ARG A 6 29.51 72.60 -37.58
CA ARG A 6 29.16 71.73 -36.50
C ARG A 6 28.90 70.34 -37.04
N LYS A 7 29.78 69.35 -36.68
CA LYS A 7 29.56 67.91 -36.87
C LYS A 7 28.54 67.41 -35.85
N LYS A 8 27.40 66.88 -36.30
CA LYS A 8 26.47 66.15 -35.50
C LYS A 8 26.99 64.71 -35.41
N ILE A 9 27.36 64.27 -34.21
CA ILE A 9 27.67 62.85 -33.88
C ILE A 9 26.36 62.18 -33.52
N LEU A 10 25.89 61.25 -34.37
CA LEU A 10 24.80 60.34 -34.05
C LEU A 10 25.34 59.22 -33.19
N TYR A 11 24.90 59.11 -31.93
CA TYR A 11 25.07 57.91 -31.09
C TYR A 11 24.01 56.88 -31.42
N PHE A 12 24.39 55.79 -32.05
CA PHE A 12 23.56 54.59 -32.18
C PHE A 12 23.67 53.81 -30.89
N ALA A 13 22.67 53.91 -30.00
CA ALA A 13 22.55 53.03 -28.83
C ALA A 13 21.93 51.71 -29.29
N ALA A 14 22.75 50.69 -29.42
CA ALA A 14 22.29 49.31 -29.61
C ALA A 14 21.70 48.77 -28.29
N PHE A 15 20.37 48.71 -28.21
CA PHE A 15 19.69 47.96 -27.13
C PHE A 15 19.79 46.48 -27.46
N LEU A 16 20.70 45.77 -26.82
CA LEU A 16 20.65 44.30 -26.73
C LEU A 16 19.55 43.93 -25.74
N ALA A 17 18.36 43.57 -26.24
CA ALA A 17 17.36 42.90 -25.47
C ALA A 17 17.84 41.47 -25.22
N LEU A 18 18.34 41.19 -24.02
CA LEU A 18 18.47 39.82 -23.49
C LEU A 18 17.04 39.28 -23.30
N ALA A 19 16.55 38.51 -24.25
CA ALA A 19 15.42 37.64 -24.07
C ALA A 19 15.88 36.51 -23.12
N ALA A 20 15.74 36.73 -21.81
CA ALA A 20 15.75 35.63 -20.86
C ALA A 20 14.52 34.76 -21.17
N SER A 21 14.73 33.71 -21.95
CA SER A 21 13.75 32.66 -22.10
C SER A 21 13.55 32.06 -20.70
N CYS A 22 12.46 32.44 -20.05
CA CYS A 22 11.93 31.63 -18.91
C CYS A 22 11.50 30.31 -19.52
N ALA A 23 12.43 29.35 -19.66
CA ALA A 23 12.08 27.97 -19.86
C ALA A 23 11.30 27.56 -18.59
N GLU A 24 10.06 27.16 -18.75
CA GLU A 24 9.34 26.51 -17.64
C GLU A 24 10.23 25.37 -17.10
N PRO A 25 10.34 25.21 -15.78
CA PRO A 25 11.12 24.12 -15.23
C PRO A 25 10.59 22.82 -15.82
N GLN A 26 11.46 22.10 -16.51
CA GLN A 26 11.08 20.84 -17.14
C GLN A 26 10.52 19.92 -16.06
N LYS A 27 9.28 19.47 -16.23
CA LYS A 27 8.60 18.59 -15.26
C LYS A 27 9.46 17.33 -15.06
N GLU A 28 9.73 16.97 -13.80
CA GLU A 28 10.49 15.77 -13.44
C GLU A 28 9.89 14.55 -14.12
N THR A 29 10.70 13.78 -14.86
CA THR A 29 10.24 12.50 -15.43
C THR A 29 9.97 11.47 -14.34
N MET A 30 9.19 10.42 -14.63
CA MET A 30 8.96 9.36 -13.64
C MET A 30 10.25 8.61 -13.28
N ASP A 31 11.18 8.43 -14.21
CA ASP A 31 12.47 7.80 -13.93
C ASP A 31 13.31 8.65 -12.96
N GLN A 32 13.29 9.97 -13.12
CA GLN A 32 13.96 10.90 -12.20
C GLN A 32 13.32 10.88 -10.82
N LEU A 33 11.98 10.88 -10.76
CA LEU A 33 11.21 10.79 -9.53
C LEU A 33 11.50 9.48 -8.79
N ILE A 34 11.44 8.34 -9.48
CA ILE A 34 11.72 7.02 -8.93
C ILE A 34 13.16 6.99 -8.36
N ASN A 35 14.14 7.47 -9.12
CA ASN A 35 15.53 7.51 -8.65
C ASN A 35 15.69 8.39 -7.41
N ARG A 36 15.04 9.55 -7.36
CA ARG A 36 15.06 10.45 -6.19
C ARG A 36 14.46 9.79 -4.98
N VAL A 37 13.28 9.18 -5.11
CA VAL A 37 12.60 8.50 -4.00
C VAL A 37 13.41 7.33 -3.48
N PHE A 38 13.97 6.46 -4.35
CA PHE A 38 14.80 5.35 -3.89
C PHE A 38 16.13 5.79 -3.29
N THR A 39 16.66 6.96 -3.67
CA THR A 39 17.82 7.57 -3.00
C THR A 39 17.46 7.94 -1.55
N VAL A 40 16.32 8.61 -1.34
CA VAL A 40 15.82 8.92 0.00
C VAL A 40 15.52 7.63 0.79
N ALA A 41 14.81 6.68 0.17
CA ALA A 41 14.46 5.42 0.81
C ALA A 41 15.69 4.65 1.31
N ALA A 42 16.78 4.62 0.53
CA ALA A 42 18.02 3.95 0.93
C ALA A 42 18.66 4.56 2.18
N GLU A 43 18.58 5.86 2.36
CA GLU A 43 19.06 6.54 3.59
C GLU A 43 18.12 6.28 4.76
N GLN A 44 16.80 6.39 4.53
CA GLN A 44 15.78 6.18 5.55
C GLN A 44 15.81 4.76 6.13
N VAL A 45 15.89 3.72 5.29
CA VAL A 45 15.90 2.33 5.78
C VAL A 45 17.16 2.00 6.58
N ARG A 46 18.31 2.63 6.28
CA ARG A 46 19.52 2.46 7.08
C ARG A 46 19.37 3.11 8.46
N LEU A 47 18.80 4.32 8.51
CA LEU A 47 18.49 5.00 9.77
C LEU A 47 17.54 4.16 10.62
N MET A 48 16.42 3.73 10.05
CA MET A 48 15.43 2.90 10.73
C MET A 48 16.07 1.59 11.27
N SER A 49 16.82 0.87 10.44
CA SER A 49 17.50 -0.36 10.86
C SER A 49 18.47 -0.15 12.01
N SER A 50 19.14 1.02 12.08
CA SER A 50 20.08 1.34 13.17
C SER A 50 19.39 1.67 14.48
N SER A 51 18.09 2.00 14.44
CA SER A 51 17.26 2.36 15.60
C SER A 51 16.53 1.17 16.22
N LEU A 52 16.49 0.02 15.49
CA LEU A 52 15.79 -1.18 15.94
C LEU A 52 16.65 -2.08 16.81
N THR A 53 16.05 -2.64 17.86
CA THR A 53 16.61 -3.76 18.62
C THR A 53 16.26 -5.11 17.98
N GLU A 54 16.84 -6.20 18.50
CA GLU A 54 16.68 -7.54 17.90
C GLU A 54 15.23 -8.05 17.94
N ASP A 55 14.46 -7.69 18.97
CA ASP A 55 13.10 -8.20 19.19
C ASP A 55 11.99 -7.24 18.73
N GLN A 56 12.34 -6.16 18.01
CA GLN A 56 11.39 -5.12 17.65
C GLN A 56 11.31 -4.91 16.14
N THR A 57 10.10 -4.54 15.70
CA THR A 57 9.80 -4.07 14.35
C THR A 57 9.28 -2.63 14.40
N PRO A 58 9.49 -1.81 13.34
CA PRO A 58 8.99 -0.45 13.33
C PRO A 58 7.47 -0.43 13.23
N LYS A 59 6.84 0.49 13.95
CA LYS A 59 5.40 0.70 13.92
C LYS A 59 5.05 2.06 13.32
N THR A 60 5.50 3.14 13.98
CA THR A 60 5.25 4.53 13.58
C THR A 60 6.29 5.47 14.19
N PHE A 61 6.20 6.77 13.85
CA PHE A 61 6.91 7.85 14.50
C PHE A 61 5.90 8.92 14.92
N GLU A 62 5.73 9.10 16.20
CA GLU A 62 4.68 9.94 16.77
C GLU A 62 5.23 10.78 17.92
N GLU A 63 4.82 12.05 18.00
CA GLU A 63 5.27 13.01 19.02
C GLU A 63 6.81 13.14 19.15
N GLY A 64 7.54 12.90 18.07
CA GLY A 64 9.01 12.93 18.05
C GLY A 64 9.69 11.63 18.50
N GLU A 65 8.92 10.60 18.82
CA GLU A 65 9.41 9.30 19.28
C GLU A 65 9.24 8.21 18.23
N PHE A 66 10.26 7.36 18.11
CA PHE A 66 10.23 6.17 17.27
C PHE A 66 9.51 5.03 18.00
N VAL A 67 8.33 4.67 17.53
CA VAL A 67 7.48 3.65 18.14
C VAL A 67 7.71 2.31 17.45
N THR A 68 7.92 1.27 18.26
CA THR A 68 8.14 -0.10 17.80
C THR A 68 7.03 -1.04 18.29
N ALA A 69 6.96 -2.21 17.70
CA ALA A 69 6.06 -3.29 18.08
C ALA A 69 6.80 -4.64 18.05
N PRO A 70 6.29 -5.68 18.74
CA PRO A 70 6.82 -7.02 18.60
C PRO A 70 6.51 -7.60 17.22
N TYR A 71 7.19 -8.69 16.85
CA TYR A 71 7.03 -9.32 15.52
C TYR A 71 5.62 -9.85 15.25
N GLU A 72 4.82 -10.11 16.28
CA GLU A 72 3.43 -10.54 16.17
C GLU A 72 2.49 -9.41 15.69
N TRP A 73 2.96 -8.17 15.68
CA TRP A 73 2.17 -7.07 15.18
C TRP A 73 2.00 -7.16 13.65
N TRP A 74 0.79 -7.04 13.18
CA TRP A 74 0.40 -7.28 11.78
C TRP A 74 1.24 -6.55 10.72
N CYS A 75 1.91 -5.45 11.08
CA CYS A 75 2.76 -4.67 10.18
C CYS A 75 4.21 -5.21 10.08
N SER A 76 4.58 -6.24 10.83
CA SER A 76 5.99 -6.65 11.00
C SER A 76 6.70 -7.05 9.68
N GLY A 77 5.94 -7.49 8.68
CA GLY A 77 6.48 -7.90 7.38
C GLY A 77 6.78 -6.76 6.42
N PHE A 78 6.23 -5.55 6.64
CA PHE A 78 6.34 -4.48 5.65
C PHE A 78 7.73 -3.83 5.60
N PHE A 79 8.35 -3.58 6.74
CA PHE A 79 9.69 -2.99 6.74
C PHE A 79 10.74 -3.90 6.08
N PRO A 80 10.83 -5.21 6.37
CA PRO A 80 11.66 -6.11 5.58
C PRO A 80 11.35 -6.04 4.08
N GLY A 81 10.06 -5.94 3.69
CA GLY A 81 9.65 -5.78 2.30
C GLY A 81 10.17 -4.49 1.66
N VAL A 82 10.15 -3.36 2.37
CA VAL A 82 10.76 -2.11 1.89
C VAL A 82 12.25 -2.29 1.64
N LEU A 83 12.97 -2.94 2.56
CA LEU A 83 14.40 -3.24 2.39
C LEU A 83 14.66 -4.08 1.13
N TRP A 84 13.83 -5.09 0.87
CA TRP A 84 13.93 -5.93 -0.33
C TRP A 84 13.68 -5.13 -1.61
N TYR A 85 12.69 -4.22 -1.65
CA TYR A 85 12.46 -3.36 -2.80
C TYR A 85 13.61 -2.37 -3.03
N VAL A 86 14.18 -1.79 -1.96
CA VAL A 86 15.34 -0.90 -2.09
C VAL A 86 16.54 -1.66 -2.62
N TYR A 87 16.79 -2.89 -2.13
CA TYR A 87 17.82 -3.76 -2.68
C TYR A 87 17.57 -4.09 -4.16
N GLU A 88 16.37 -4.48 -4.53
CA GLU A 88 16.01 -4.77 -5.92
C GLU A 88 16.27 -3.58 -6.85
N TYR A 89 16.05 -2.37 -6.36
CA TYR A 89 16.28 -1.15 -7.13
C TYR A 89 17.76 -0.84 -7.34
N ASN A 90 18.56 -0.91 -6.29
CA ASN A 90 19.93 -0.38 -6.28
C ASN A 90 21.05 -1.44 -6.21
N GLY A 91 20.75 -2.70 -5.91
CA GLY A 91 21.71 -3.79 -5.80
C GLY A 91 22.67 -3.69 -4.60
N ASP A 92 22.32 -2.91 -3.56
CA ASP A 92 23.19 -2.70 -2.40
C ASP A 92 23.19 -3.91 -1.46
N GLU A 93 24.30 -4.65 -1.42
CA GLU A 93 24.48 -5.85 -0.59
C GLU A 93 24.40 -5.56 0.93
N GLN A 94 24.64 -4.33 1.37
CA GLN A 94 24.44 -3.96 2.78
C GLN A 94 22.94 -3.89 3.10
N ILE A 95 22.14 -3.32 2.21
CA ILE A 95 20.67 -3.28 2.35
C ILE A 95 20.09 -4.70 2.28
N LYS A 96 20.63 -5.56 1.37
CA LYS A 96 20.23 -6.97 1.35
C LYS A 96 20.52 -7.69 2.67
N ALA A 97 21.67 -7.44 3.27
CA ALA A 97 22.00 -8.03 4.58
C ALA A 97 21.02 -7.56 5.67
N LEU A 98 20.61 -6.28 5.67
CA LEU A 98 19.56 -5.77 6.54
C LEU A 98 18.21 -6.42 6.24
N ALA A 99 17.83 -6.57 4.96
CA ALA A 99 16.60 -7.23 4.57
C ALA A 99 16.51 -8.67 5.08
N VAL A 100 17.58 -9.46 4.94
CA VAL A 100 17.66 -10.83 5.48
C VAL A 100 17.51 -10.82 7.00
N LYS A 101 18.24 -9.91 7.69
CA LYS A 101 18.17 -9.80 9.16
C LYS A 101 16.76 -9.47 9.65
N GLU A 102 16.13 -8.47 9.05
CA GLU A 102 14.80 -8.03 9.49
C GLU A 102 13.70 -9.04 9.07
N THR A 103 13.85 -9.72 7.94
CA THR A 103 12.97 -10.82 7.52
C THR A 103 13.00 -11.98 8.54
N ALA A 104 14.17 -12.34 9.05
CA ALA A 104 14.31 -13.44 10.01
C ALA A 104 13.52 -13.23 11.33
N LYS A 105 13.29 -11.96 11.71
CA LYS A 105 12.51 -11.65 12.93
C LYS A 105 11.07 -12.11 12.83
N VAL A 106 10.46 -12.13 11.65
CA VAL A 106 9.06 -12.49 11.46
C VAL A 106 8.84 -13.98 11.19
N GLU A 107 9.89 -14.79 11.14
CA GLU A 107 9.77 -16.23 10.88
C GLU A 107 8.81 -16.99 11.81
N PRO A 108 8.75 -16.73 13.13
CA PRO A 108 7.84 -17.43 14.04
C PRO A 108 6.36 -17.25 13.67
N VAL A 109 6.00 -16.18 12.94
CA VAL A 109 4.63 -15.91 12.48
C VAL A 109 4.08 -17.05 11.60
N LYS A 110 4.95 -17.79 10.90
CA LYS A 110 4.54 -18.94 10.06
C LYS A 110 3.71 -20.01 10.80
N PHE A 111 3.72 -20.03 12.12
CA PHE A 111 2.96 -20.98 12.93
C PHE A 111 1.66 -20.41 13.52
N ILE A 112 1.33 -19.14 13.26
CA ILE A 112 0.10 -18.52 13.73
C ILE A 112 -1.07 -19.02 12.87
N THR A 113 -2.14 -19.49 13.53
CA THR A 113 -3.28 -20.15 12.87
C THR A 113 -4.63 -19.51 13.14
N ASP A 114 -4.67 -18.42 13.93
CA ASP A 114 -5.90 -17.90 14.51
C ASP A 114 -6.30 -16.50 14.02
N HIS A 115 -5.47 -15.87 13.17
CA HIS A 115 -5.79 -14.59 12.52
C HIS A 115 -5.25 -14.50 11.08
N HIS A 116 -5.75 -13.56 10.29
CA HIS A 116 -5.49 -13.47 8.85
C HIS A 116 -4.16 -12.81 8.48
N ASP A 117 -3.56 -12.01 9.35
CA ASP A 117 -2.43 -11.14 8.99
C ASP A 117 -1.12 -11.88 8.67
N VAL A 118 -1.10 -13.21 8.84
CA VAL A 118 0.03 -14.07 8.46
C VAL A 118 0.45 -13.83 7.01
N GLY A 119 -0.51 -13.56 6.09
CA GLY A 119 -0.22 -13.20 4.71
C GLY A 119 0.57 -11.91 4.61
N PHE A 120 0.12 -10.82 5.23
CA PHE A 120 0.84 -9.55 5.26
C PHE A 120 2.26 -9.68 5.81
N MET A 121 2.40 -10.41 6.93
CA MET A 121 3.69 -10.51 7.60
C MET A 121 4.68 -11.37 6.82
N ILE A 122 4.25 -12.50 6.30
CA ILE A 122 5.15 -13.47 5.64
C ILE A 122 5.30 -13.21 4.14
N ASN A 123 4.24 -12.88 3.42
CA ASN A 123 4.35 -12.66 1.97
C ASN A 123 5.15 -11.38 1.66
N CYS A 124 4.93 -10.31 2.43
CA CYS A 124 5.66 -9.05 2.22
C CYS A 124 7.14 -9.10 2.65
N SER A 125 7.56 -10.14 3.36
CA SER A 125 8.96 -10.34 3.79
C SER A 125 9.63 -11.53 3.09
N TYR A 126 9.29 -12.74 3.48
CA TYR A 126 9.83 -13.98 2.91
C TYR A 126 9.46 -14.17 1.44
N GLY A 127 8.31 -13.65 0.99
CA GLY A 127 7.94 -13.66 -0.44
C GLY A 127 8.98 -12.93 -1.29
N HIS A 128 9.44 -11.77 -0.87
CA HIS A 128 10.51 -11.03 -1.58
C HIS A 128 11.86 -11.70 -1.43
N GLN A 129 12.21 -12.24 -0.27
CA GLN A 129 13.45 -13.00 -0.11
C GLN A 129 13.51 -14.15 -1.12
N TYR A 130 12.46 -14.95 -1.20
CA TYR A 130 12.39 -16.05 -2.16
C TYR A 130 12.46 -15.54 -3.62
N ARG A 131 11.64 -14.55 -3.95
CA ARG A 131 11.56 -14.00 -5.30
C ARG A 131 12.91 -13.47 -5.81
N LEU A 132 13.69 -12.84 -4.95
CA LEU A 132 14.95 -12.18 -5.34
C LEU A 132 16.19 -13.05 -5.20
N THR A 133 16.13 -14.11 -4.38
CA THR A 133 17.33 -14.92 -4.06
C THR A 133 17.18 -16.39 -4.41
N GLY A 134 15.96 -16.89 -4.58
CA GLY A 134 15.71 -18.33 -4.73
C GLY A 134 15.97 -19.13 -3.45
N ASP A 135 15.91 -18.48 -2.28
CA ASP A 135 16.20 -19.11 -1.00
C ASP A 135 15.14 -20.18 -0.65
N GLU A 136 15.55 -21.45 -0.66
CA GLU A 136 14.66 -22.58 -0.36
C GLU A 136 14.12 -22.54 1.08
N HIS A 137 14.86 -22.00 2.04
CA HIS A 137 14.34 -21.82 3.40
C HIS A 137 13.17 -20.82 3.40
N ALA A 138 13.30 -19.73 2.66
CA ALA A 138 12.20 -18.76 2.52
C ALA A 138 10.96 -19.43 1.90
N LEU A 139 11.12 -20.30 0.92
CA LEU A 139 10.01 -21.06 0.34
C LEU A 139 9.35 -22.01 1.34
N GLU A 140 10.12 -22.68 2.20
CA GLU A 140 9.58 -23.51 3.28
C GLU A 140 8.78 -22.69 4.31
N VAL A 141 9.25 -21.50 4.65
CA VAL A 141 8.53 -20.55 5.52
C VAL A 141 7.20 -20.16 4.90
N LEU A 142 7.18 -19.80 3.61
CA LEU A 142 5.97 -19.44 2.87
C LEU A 142 4.97 -20.61 2.83
N ARG A 143 5.42 -21.85 2.56
CA ARG A 143 4.56 -23.05 2.56
C ARG A 143 3.93 -23.30 3.93
N THR A 144 4.73 -23.18 4.99
CA THR A 144 4.26 -23.35 6.37
C THR A 144 3.22 -22.29 6.72
N ALA A 145 3.50 -21.02 6.40
CA ALA A 145 2.60 -19.91 6.66
C ALA A 145 1.28 -20.00 5.87
N ALA A 146 1.34 -20.41 4.60
CA ALA A 146 0.14 -20.65 3.80
C ALA A 146 -0.75 -21.73 4.41
N GLN A 147 -0.17 -22.84 4.88
CA GLN A 147 -0.93 -23.87 5.57
C GLN A 147 -1.51 -23.36 6.90
N SER A 148 -0.74 -22.60 7.68
CA SER A 148 -1.19 -22.04 8.96
C SER A 148 -2.35 -21.05 8.78
N LEU A 149 -2.30 -20.21 7.76
CA LEU A 149 -3.36 -19.24 7.45
C LEU A 149 -4.72 -19.93 7.19
N THR A 150 -4.73 -21.16 6.66
CA THR A 150 -5.98 -21.92 6.48
C THR A 150 -6.60 -22.38 7.79
N GLY A 151 -5.86 -22.35 8.92
CA GLY A 151 -6.38 -22.75 10.24
C GLY A 151 -7.52 -21.84 10.74
N ALA A 152 -7.61 -20.59 10.27
CA ALA A 152 -8.69 -19.69 10.58
C ALA A 152 -9.88 -19.76 9.60
N PHE A 153 -9.86 -20.68 8.63
CA PHE A 153 -10.93 -20.88 7.65
C PHE A 153 -11.96 -21.90 8.15
N THR A 154 -13.24 -21.70 7.82
CA THR A 154 -14.30 -22.71 7.98
C THR A 154 -15.14 -22.78 6.71
N GLU A 155 -15.52 -23.99 6.31
CA GLU A 155 -16.36 -24.23 5.11
C GLU A 155 -17.76 -23.65 5.25
N GLU A 156 -18.33 -23.64 6.45
CA GLU A 156 -19.67 -23.14 6.70
C GLU A 156 -19.79 -21.64 6.44
N VAL A 157 -18.75 -20.87 6.78
CA VAL A 157 -18.66 -19.43 6.49
C VAL A 157 -18.06 -19.19 5.11
N GLY A 158 -17.13 -20.04 4.69
CA GLY A 158 -16.39 -19.91 3.44
C GLY A 158 -15.35 -18.81 3.45
N CYS A 159 -14.96 -18.32 4.66
CA CYS A 159 -13.96 -17.28 4.84
C CYS A 159 -12.94 -17.63 5.91
N ILE A 160 -11.78 -17.00 5.86
CA ILE A 160 -10.78 -16.95 6.92
C ILE A 160 -11.24 -15.91 7.94
N LYS A 161 -11.34 -16.31 9.21
CA LYS A 161 -11.64 -15.41 10.33
C LYS A 161 -10.51 -14.41 10.51
N SER A 162 -10.86 -13.11 10.66
CA SER A 162 -9.84 -12.07 10.74
C SER A 162 -9.18 -11.99 12.11
N TRP A 163 -9.96 -12.03 13.20
CA TRP A 163 -9.43 -11.83 14.55
C TRP A 163 -9.93 -12.88 15.53
N PRO A 164 -9.06 -13.43 16.42
CA PRO A 164 -9.45 -14.37 17.46
C PRO A 164 -10.08 -13.69 18.67
N PHE A 165 -9.97 -12.36 18.78
CA PHE A 165 -10.41 -11.55 19.92
C PHE A 165 -11.62 -10.70 19.56
N VAL A 166 -12.29 -10.16 20.59
CA VAL A 166 -13.33 -9.13 20.46
C VAL A 166 -12.82 -7.83 21.07
N LYS A 167 -12.82 -6.75 20.30
CA LYS A 167 -12.46 -5.42 20.79
C LYS A 167 -13.52 -4.88 21.77
N LYS A 168 -13.08 -4.11 22.76
CA LYS A 168 -13.96 -3.46 23.73
C LYS A 168 -15.02 -2.61 23.01
N GLY A 169 -16.29 -2.80 23.37
CA GLY A 169 -17.41 -2.11 22.74
C GLY A 169 -18.04 -2.83 21.55
N PHE A 170 -17.45 -3.93 21.10
CA PHE A 170 -17.97 -4.76 20.01
C PHE A 170 -18.44 -6.14 20.52
N SER A 171 -19.12 -6.90 19.65
CA SER A 171 -19.72 -8.18 20.02
C SER A 171 -19.77 -9.17 18.85
N TRP A 172 -18.78 -9.17 17.96
CA TRP A 172 -18.71 -10.13 16.85
C TRP A 172 -18.36 -11.55 17.29
N VAL A 173 -18.71 -12.53 16.46
CA VAL A 173 -18.42 -13.94 16.67
C VAL A 173 -17.41 -14.48 15.65
N TYR A 174 -17.67 -14.19 14.37
CA TYR A 174 -16.79 -14.58 13.25
C TYR A 174 -16.56 -13.36 12.34
N PRO A 175 -15.66 -12.46 12.76
CA PRO A 175 -15.40 -11.24 12.00
C PRO A 175 -14.53 -11.54 10.78
N VAL A 176 -14.91 -10.97 9.65
CA VAL A 176 -14.14 -10.95 8.41
C VAL A 176 -14.04 -9.49 7.97
N ILE A 177 -12.82 -8.96 7.86
CA ILE A 177 -12.58 -7.60 7.38
C ILE A 177 -12.07 -7.62 5.93
N ILE A 178 -12.31 -6.53 5.22
CA ILE A 178 -11.92 -6.41 3.81
C ILE A 178 -10.41 -6.56 3.59
N ASP A 179 -9.60 -6.20 4.58
CA ASP A 179 -8.14 -6.32 4.60
C ASP A 179 -7.66 -7.76 4.34
N ASN A 180 -8.49 -8.75 4.70
CA ASN A 180 -8.15 -10.17 4.50
C ASN A 180 -7.92 -10.52 3.03
N MET A 181 -8.50 -9.76 2.10
CA MET A 181 -8.25 -9.94 0.66
C MET A 181 -6.77 -9.87 0.30
N MET A 182 -5.98 -9.08 1.04
CA MET A 182 -4.54 -8.95 0.83
C MET A 182 -3.76 -10.21 1.23
N ASN A 183 -4.25 -10.93 2.23
CA ASN A 183 -3.60 -12.12 2.76
C ASN A 183 -3.79 -13.35 1.85
N LEU A 184 -4.75 -13.31 0.92
CA LEU A 184 -5.01 -14.36 -0.07
C LEU A 184 -3.86 -14.54 -1.07
N GLU A 185 -3.03 -13.50 -1.26
CA GLU A 185 -1.89 -13.56 -2.18
C GLU A 185 -0.92 -14.69 -1.82
N LEU A 186 -0.63 -14.88 -0.52
CA LEU A 186 0.18 -15.99 -0.02
C LEU A 186 -0.43 -17.35 -0.41
N LEU A 187 -1.73 -17.51 -0.22
CA LEU A 187 -2.42 -18.77 -0.53
C LEU A 187 -2.43 -19.06 -2.03
N MET A 188 -2.70 -18.05 -2.84
CA MET A 188 -2.70 -18.19 -4.30
C MET A 188 -1.30 -18.45 -4.84
N PHE A 189 -0.28 -17.77 -4.31
CA PHE A 189 1.11 -17.96 -4.72
C PHE A 189 1.57 -19.40 -4.49
N ILE A 190 1.44 -19.90 -3.27
CA ILE A 190 1.84 -21.28 -2.92
C ILE A 190 0.89 -22.31 -3.57
N GLY A 191 -0.41 -22.02 -3.56
CA GLY A 191 -1.42 -22.88 -4.17
C GLY A 191 -1.19 -23.12 -5.67
N ASN A 192 -0.78 -22.09 -6.40
CA ASN A 192 -0.44 -22.23 -7.82
C ASN A 192 0.93 -22.88 -8.03
N MET A 193 1.94 -22.52 -7.24
CA MET A 193 3.30 -23.08 -7.33
C MET A 193 3.31 -24.59 -7.09
N ASP A 194 2.65 -25.05 -6.03
CA ASP A 194 2.66 -26.43 -5.57
C ASP A 194 1.47 -27.26 -6.12
N ASN A 195 0.61 -26.66 -6.98
CA ASN A 195 -0.67 -27.25 -7.41
C ASN A 195 -1.55 -27.71 -6.23
N ASN A 196 -1.52 -26.96 -5.13
CA ASN A 196 -2.29 -27.26 -3.92
C ASN A 196 -3.73 -26.74 -4.06
N GLU A 197 -4.66 -27.66 -4.36
CA GLU A 197 -6.09 -27.33 -4.57
C GLU A 197 -6.75 -26.78 -3.30
N TRP A 198 -6.33 -27.20 -2.12
CA TRP A 198 -6.88 -26.72 -0.84
C TRP A 198 -6.57 -25.25 -0.62
N LEU A 199 -5.32 -24.82 -0.80
CA LEU A 199 -4.95 -23.41 -0.64
C LEU A 199 -5.69 -22.52 -1.64
N ARG A 200 -5.82 -22.96 -2.89
CA ARG A 200 -6.60 -22.23 -3.91
C ARG A 200 -8.09 -22.18 -3.55
N HIS A 201 -8.65 -23.31 -3.08
CA HIS A 201 -10.05 -23.36 -2.65
C HIS A 201 -10.34 -22.36 -1.54
N VAL A 202 -9.54 -22.32 -0.49
CA VAL A 202 -9.69 -21.39 0.62
C VAL A 202 -9.64 -19.92 0.15
N ALA A 203 -8.67 -19.57 -0.70
CA ALA A 203 -8.55 -18.21 -1.23
C ALA A 203 -9.75 -17.83 -2.13
N ILE A 204 -10.16 -18.70 -3.03
CA ILE A 204 -11.29 -18.46 -3.94
C ILE A 204 -12.61 -18.37 -3.18
N SER A 205 -12.86 -19.29 -2.23
CA SER A 205 -14.04 -19.27 -1.38
C SER A 205 -14.15 -17.97 -0.60
N HIS A 206 -13.03 -17.56 0.04
CA HIS A 206 -12.97 -16.30 0.78
C HIS A 206 -13.29 -15.09 -0.12
N ALA A 207 -12.68 -15.01 -1.29
CA ALA A 207 -12.90 -13.91 -2.23
C ALA A 207 -14.36 -13.87 -2.71
N ASP A 208 -14.97 -15.01 -3.01
CA ASP A 208 -16.37 -15.11 -3.48
C ASP A 208 -17.38 -14.69 -2.40
N VAL A 209 -17.18 -15.13 -1.15
CA VAL A 209 -18.04 -14.76 -0.03
C VAL A 209 -17.87 -13.28 0.32
N THR A 210 -16.65 -12.76 0.28
CA THR A 210 -16.37 -11.33 0.47
C THR A 210 -16.99 -10.48 -0.64
N MET A 211 -16.90 -10.90 -1.92
CA MET A 211 -17.56 -10.25 -3.04
C MET A 211 -19.07 -10.13 -2.83
N LYS A 212 -19.70 -11.20 -2.35
CA LYS A 212 -21.14 -11.25 -2.13
C LYS A 212 -21.60 -10.37 -0.97
N ASN A 213 -20.80 -10.27 0.11
CA ASN A 213 -21.31 -9.75 1.39
C ASN A 213 -20.74 -8.40 1.80
N HIS A 214 -19.51 -8.02 1.35
CA HIS A 214 -18.87 -6.76 1.78
C HIS A 214 -19.30 -5.55 0.93
N PHE A 215 -19.64 -5.76 -0.33
CA PHE A 215 -19.93 -4.66 -1.25
C PHE A 215 -21.37 -4.16 -1.15
N ARG A 216 -21.54 -2.85 -1.36
CA ARG A 216 -22.81 -2.16 -1.54
C ARG A 216 -23.10 -2.01 -3.04
N GLU A 217 -24.30 -1.56 -3.39
CA GLU A 217 -24.74 -1.36 -4.78
C GLU A 217 -23.87 -0.35 -5.55
N ASP A 218 -23.26 0.60 -4.85
CA ASP A 218 -22.35 1.62 -5.40
C ASP A 218 -20.89 1.17 -5.47
N TYR A 219 -20.61 -0.11 -5.21
CA TYR A 219 -19.29 -0.72 -5.14
C TYR A 219 -18.38 -0.24 -3.99
N THR A 220 -18.89 0.55 -3.06
CA THR A 220 -18.19 0.76 -1.80
C THR A 220 -18.22 -0.50 -0.96
N THR A 221 -17.18 -0.74 -0.17
CA THR A 221 -17.12 -1.91 0.71
C THR A 221 -17.27 -1.50 2.17
N CYS A 222 -18.02 -2.29 2.96
CA CYS A 222 -17.99 -2.18 4.40
C CYS A 222 -16.67 -2.77 4.96
N HIS A 223 -16.26 -2.30 6.14
CA HIS A 223 -15.01 -2.76 6.75
C HIS A 223 -15.11 -4.20 7.22
N LEU A 224 -16.13 -4.53 8.03
CA LEU A 224 -16.28 -5.81 8.71
C LEU A 224 -17.68 -6.42 8.48
N VAL A 225 -17.69 -7.68 8.08
CA VAL A 225 -18.89 -8.54 8.10
C VAL A 225 -18.68 -9.61 9.18
N ASP A 226 -19.60 -9.67 10.13
CA ASP A 226 -19.67 -10.72 11.14
C ASP A 226 -20.60 -11.83 10.68
N TYR A 227 -20.18 -13.07 10.83
CA TYR A 227 -20.94 -14.23 10.40
C TYR A 227 -21.37 -15.09 11.59
N VAL A 228 -22.45 -15.86 11.39
CA VAL A 228 -22.88 -16.90 12.33
C VAL A 228 -22.13 -18.19 12.04
N PRO A 229 -21.24 -18.68 12.93
CA PRO A 229 -20.59 -19.97 12.77
C PRO A 229 -21.62 -21.10 12.61
N GLY A 230 -21.33 -22.05 11.74
CA GLY A 230 -22.19 -23.23 11.49
C GLY A 230 -23.33 -22.99 10.49
N THR A 231 -23.68 -21.73 10.15
CA THR A 231 -24.65 -21.45 9.07
C THR A 231 -24.06 -20.60 7.96
N GLY A 232 -23.02 -19.82 8.24
CA GLY A 232 -22.42 -18.88 7.30
C GLY A 232 -23.31 -17.66 6.99
N GLU A 233 -24.42 -17.47 7.72
CA GLU A 233 -25.29 -16.32 7.55
C GLU A 233 -24.63 -15.04 8.06
N VAL A 234 -24.88 -13.91 7.38
CA VAL A 234 -24.42 -12.59 7.83
C VAL A 234 -25.20 -12.21 9.09
N ASN A 235 -24.45 -12.05 10.20
CA ASN A 235 -25.00 -11.55 11.45
C ASN A 235 -25.18 -10.02 11.43
N LYS A 236 -24.12 -9.30 11.03
CA LYS A 236 -24.11 -7.83 10.90
C LYS A 236 -22.96 -7.34 10.04
N LYS A 237 -23.11 -6.08 9.60
CA LYS A 237 -22.06 -5.33 8.89
C LYS A 237 -21.75 -4.08 9.70
N ILE A 238 -20.49 -3.91 10.06
CA ILE A 238 -20.02 -2.81 10.91
C ILE A 238 -18.66 -2.28 10.46
N THR A 239 -18.25 -1.16 11.06
CA THR A 239 -16.88 -0.68 10.93
C THR A 239 -16.16 -0.65 12.27
N VAL A 240 -14.85 -0.74 12.21
CA VAL A 240 -13.94 -0.57 13.36
C VAL A 240 -12.95 0.56 13.09
N GLN A 241 -12.54 0.74 11.84
CA GLN A 241 -11.55 1.73 11.42
C GLN A 241 -12.13 2.87 10.56
N GLY A 242 -13.36 2.71 10.01
CA GLY A 242 -14.06 3.75 9.27
C GLY A 242 -14.91 4.65 10.16
N LEU A 243 -15.43 5.73 9.58
CA LEU A 243 -16.22 6.75 10.26
C LEU A 243 -17.54 6.22 10.82
N ALA A 244 -18.25 5.39 10.05
CA ALA A 244 -19.55 4.80 10.38
C ALA A 244 -19.76 3.50 9.61
N ASP A 245 -20.69 2.65 10.07
CA ASP A 245 -21.02 1.36 9.43
C ASP A 245 -21.44 1.52 7.95
N SER A 246 -21.99 2.67 7.58
CA SER A 246 -22.38 3.02 6.22
C SER A 246 -21.32 3.76 5.42
N SER A 247 -20.22 4.18 6.04
CA SER A 247 -19.18 4.97 5.35
C SER A 247 -18.23 4.10 4.52
N ALA A 248 -17.42 4.76 3.71
CA ALA A 248 -16.40 4.15 2.87
C ALA A 248 -15.00 4.54 3.36
N TRP A 249 -14.49 3.79 4.33
CA TRP A 249 -13.11 3.92 4.81
C TRP A 249 -12.12 3.73 3.67
N ALA A 250 -11.30 4.76 3.38
CA ALA A 250 -10.48 4.82 2.16
C ALA A 250 -9.53 3.64 2.01
N ARG A 251 -8.83 3.25 3.08
CA ARG A 251 -7.90 2.11 3.02
C ARG A 251 -8.63 0.78 2.79
N GLY A 252 -9.84 0.61 3.28
CA GLY A 252 -10.67 -0.55 2.96
C GLY A 252 -11.03 -0.64 1.49
N GLN A 253 -11.32 0.50 0.84
CA GLN A 253 -11.55 0.54 -0.61
C GLN A 253 -10.26 0.19 -1.37
N ALA A 254 -9.12 0.65 -0.89
CA ALA A 254 -7.80 0.32 -1.47
C ALA A 254 -7.50 -1.18 -1.37
N TRP A 255 -7.77 -1.80 -0.22
CA TRP A 255 -7.62 -3.26 -0.05
C TRP A 255 -8.51 -4.06 -1.01
N ALA A 256 -9.75 -3.61 -1.20
CA ALA A 256 -10.67 -4.23 -2.16
C ALA A 256 -10.13 -4.13 -3.59
N LEU A 257 -9.70 -2.95 -4.03
CA LEU A 257 -9.14 -2.73 -5.36
C LEU A 257 -7.92 -3.64 -5.61
N TYR A 258 -6.96 -3.65 -4.68
CA TYR A 258 -5.76 -4.48 -4.79
C TYR A 258 -6.11 -5.97 -4.78
N GLY A 259 -6.87 -6.41 -3.78
CA GLY A 259 -7.17 -7.83 -3.57
C GLY A 259 -7.92 -8.45 -4.74
N TYR A 260 -8.92 -7.77 -5.32
CA TYR A 260 -9.65 -8.31 -6.48
C TYR A 260 -8.86 -8.22 -7.79
N THR A 261 -7.99 -7.22 -7.95
CA THR A 261 -7.04 -7.20 -9.07
C THR A 261 -6.08 -8.39 -8.98
N MET A 262 -5.51 -8.65 -7.81
CA MET A 262 -4.66 -9.81 -7.53
C MET A 262 -5.39 -11.13 -7.78
N MET A 263 -6.62 -11.29 -7.30
CA MET A 263 -7.40 -12.51 -7.53
C MET A 263 -7.65 -12.76 -9.01
N TYR A 264 -7.91 -11.72 -9.81
CA TYR A 264 -8.00 -11.87 -11.26
C TYR A 264 -6.67 -12.33 -11.88
N GLN A 265 -5.56 -11.70 -11.49
CA GLN A 265 -4.23 -12.07 -11.99
C GLN A 265 -3.86 -13.52 -11.68
N GLN A 266 -4.30 -14.03 -10.53
CA GLN A 266 -3.99 -15.38 -10.08
C GLN A 266 -4.93 -16.46 -10.63
N THR A 267 -6.18 -16.11 -10.95
CA THR A 267 -7.20 -17.08 -11.38
C THR A 267 -7.63 -16.96 -12.83
N GLY A 268 -7.52 -15.76 -13.42
CA GLY A 268 -8.10 -15.45 -14.74
C GLY A 268 -9.62 -15.31 -14.74
N ASP A 269 -10.30 -15.39 -13.58
CA ASP A 269 -11.76 -15.29 -13.49
C ASP A 269 -12.22 -13.84 -13.64
N LYS A 270 -12.91 -13.54 -14.73
CA LYS A 270 -13.38 -12.20 -15.09
C LYS A 270 -14.32 -11.56 -14.07
N LYS A 271 -14.98 -12.33 -13.20
CA LYS A 271 -15.81 -11.75 -12.13
C LYS A 271 -14.98 -10.84 -11.21
N TYR A 272 -13.74 -11.22 -10.91
CA TYR A 272 -12.83 -10.42 -10.10
C TYR A 272 -12.33 -9.17 -10.82
N LEU A 273 -12.03 -9.28 -12.14
CA LEU A 273 -11.66 -8.12 -12.95
C LEU A 273 -12.79 -7.09 -13.00
N HIS A 274 -14.01 -7.54 -13.27
CA HIS A 274 -15.18 -6.64 -13.35
C HIS A 274 -15.41 -5.94 -12.00
N LEU A 275 -15.25 -6.64 -10.87
CA LEU A 275 -15.37 -6.02 -9.57
C LEU A 275 -14.25 -5.01 -9.33
N ALA A 276 -12.99 -5.37 -9.62
CA ALA A 276 -11.85 -4.47 -9.47
C ALA A 276 -12.01 -3.18 -10.30
N GLN A 277 -12.47 -3.28 -11.56
CA GLN A 277 -12.77 -2.13 -12.41
C GLN A 277 -13.85 -1.22 -11.80
N ASN A 278 -14.95 -1.79 -11.31
CA ASN A 278 -16.03 -1.01 -10.68
C ASN A 278 -15.56 -0.33 -9.37
N VAL A 279 -14.76 -1.02 -8.56
CA VAL A 279 -14.16 -0.44 -7.35
C VAL A 279 -13.18 0.67 -7.72
N GLY A 280 -12.33 0.47 -8.72
CA GLY A 280 -11.42 1.49 -9.22
C GLY A 280 -12.15 2.73 -9.71
N ASP A 281 -13.24 2.55 -10.46
CA ASP A 281 -14.10 3.63 -10.95
C ASP A 281 -14.82 4.36 -9.83
N MET A 282 -15.23 3.64 -8.79
CA MET A 282 -15.83 4.24 -7.60
C MET A 282 -14.79 5.07 -6.83
N ILE A 283 -13.58 4.53 -6.61
CA ILE A 283 -12.51 5.25 -5.92
C ILE A 283 -12.16 6.54 -6.68
N GLU A 284 -11.94 6.47 -8.01
CA GLU A 284 -11.61 7.64 -8.84
C GLU A 284 -12.58 8.81 -8.64
N LYS A 285 -13.90 8.53 -8.53
CA LYS A 285 -14.94 9.57 -8.31
C LYS A 285 -14.83 10.26 -6.95
N HIS A 286 -14.19 9.63 -5.97
CA HIS A 286 -14.06 10.15 -4.60
C HIS A 286 -12.66 10.75 -4.33
N LEU A 287 -11.69 10.53 -5.24
CA LEU A 287 -10.37 11.11 -5.08
C LEU A 287 -10.42 12.64 -5.26
N PRO A 288 -9.73 13.39 -4.41
CA PRO A 288 -9.50 14.81 -4.61
C PRO A 288 -8.53 15.06 -5.79
N GLU A 289 -8.38 16.33 -6.16
CA GLU A 289 -7.60 16.71 -7.34
C GLU A 289 -6.15 16.20 -7.29
N ASP A 290 -5.54 16.15 -6.13
CA ASP A 290 -4.17 15.66 -5.93
C ASP A 290 -4.04 14.12 -5.95
N GLY A 291 -5.15 13.40 -5.91
CA GLY A 291 -5.21 11.93 -5.96
C GLY A 291 -4.98 11.22 -4.62
N ILE A 292 -4.69 11.92 -3.52
CA ILE A 292 -4.52 11.29 -2.21
C ILE A 292 -5.86 11.31 -1.47
N PRO A 293 -6.41 10.16 -1.07
CA PRO A 293 -7.72 10.11 -0.45
C PRO A 293 -7.75 10.75 0.93
N TYR A 294 -8.91 11.24 1.33
CA TYR A 294 -9.22 11.44 2.73
C TYR A 294 -9.36 10.09 3.42
N TRP A 295 -9.13 10.03 4.73
CA TRP A 295 -9.14 8.78 5.51
C TRP A 295 -10.47 7.99 5.40
N ASP A 296 -11.57 8.70 5.19
CA ASP A 296 -12.90 8.14 4.89
C ASP A 296 -13.59 9.05 3.86
N PHE A 297 -14.16 8.47 2.81
CA PHE A 297 -14.78 9.24 1.72
C PHE A 297 -16.05 9.99 2.15
N ASN A 298 -16.63 9.62 3.28
CA ASN A 298 -17.85 10.21 3.80
C ASN A 298 -17.60 11.13 5.02
N ASP A 299 -16.34 11.50 5.32
CA ASP A 299 -16.08 12.41 6.43
C ASP A 299 -16.73 13.78 6.15
N PRO A 300 -17.70 14.23 7.01
CA PRO A 300 -18.39 15.51 6.82
C PRO A 300 -17.47 16.73 6.95
N LYS A 301 -16.25 16.55 7.42
CA LYS A 301 -15.24 17.60 7.55
C LYS A 301 -14.45 17.82 6.26
N ILE A 302 -14.64 17.03 5.21
CA ILE A 302 -13.96 17.27 3.92
C ILE A 302 -14.28 18.68 3.43
N PRO A 303 -13.27 19.50 3.02
CA PRO A 303 -11.85 19.16 2.83
C PRO A 303 -10.95 19.31 4.09
N ASP A 304 -11.48 19.72 5.23
CA ASP A 304 -10.73 20.06 6.44
C ASP A 304 -10.55 18.82 7.36
N THR A 305 -10.13 17.70 6.79
CA THR A 305 -9.87 16.45 7.52
C THR A 305 -8.60 15.78 7.02
N TYR A 306 -8.18 14.70 7.67
CA TYR A 306 -6.93 14.00 7.41
C TYR A 306 -6.89 13.31 6.04
N ARG A 307 -5.76 13.41 5.38
CA ARG A 307 -5.40 12.58 4.22
C ARG A 307 -4.81 11.26 4.70
N ASP A 308 -4.96 10.22 3.90
CA ASP A 308 -4.34 8.93 4.18
C ASP A 308 -3.37 8.54 3.06
N ALA A 309 -2.09 8.86 3.26
CA ALA A 309 -1.03 8.49 2.32
C ALA A 309 -0.92 6.98 2.15
N SER A 310 -1.23 6.19 3.20
CA SER A 310 -1.20 4.73 3.11
C SER A 310 -2.25 4.19 2.14
N ALA A 311 -3.47 4.70 2.20
CA ALA A 311 -4.52 4.34 1.24
C ALA A 311 -4.13 4.78 -0.18
N GLY A 312 -3.55 5.99 -0.34
CA GLY A 312 -3.05 6.48 -1.62
C GLY A 312 -1.96 5.59 -2.23
N ALA A 313 -1.02 5.10 -1.42
CA ALA A 313 0.05 4.22 -1.85
C ALA A 313 -0.48 2.84 -2.30
N VAL A 314 -1.41 2.24 -1.53
CA VAL A 314 -2.07 0.99 -1.91
C VAL A 314 -2.87 1.14 -3.20
N MET A 315 -3.64 2.25 -3.33
CA MET A 315 -4.41 2.54 -4.55
C MET A 315 -3.49 2.68 -5.76
N ALA A 316 -2.38 3.41 -5.64
CA ALA A 316 -1.42 3.58 -6.74
C ALA A 316 -0.87 2.22 -7.22
N SER A 317 -0.46 1.36 -6.29
CA SER A 317 0.02 0.01 -6.62
C SER A 317 -1.06 -0.84 -7.29
N ALA A 318 -2.29 -0.78 -6.77
CA ALA A 318 -3.43 -1.51 -7.31
C ALA A 318 -3.85 -1.00 -8.70
N TYR A 319 -3.87 0.31 -8.93
CA TYR A 319 -4.21 0.88 -10.24
C TYR A 319 -3.19 0.50 -11.32
N ILE A 320 -1.89 0.47 -11.01
CA ILE A 320 -0.87 -0.01 -11.97
C ILE A 320 -1.13 -1.47 -12.33
N ALA A 321 -1.43 -2.31 -11.33
CA ALA A 321 -1.72 -3.71 -11.57
C ALA A 321 -3.04 -3.91 -12.36
N LEU A 322 -4.06 -3.08 -12.09
CA LEU A 322 -5.32 -3.10 -12.81
C LEU A 322 -5.17 -2.65 -14.26
N ASP A 323 -4.39 -1.58 -14.51
CA ASP A 323 -4.14 -1.07 -15.87
C ASP A 323 -3.56 -2.14 -16.79
N ALA A 324 -2.65 -2.95 -16.25
CA ALA A 324 -2.00 -4.02 -17.00
C ALA A 324 -2.96 -5.14 -17.48
N VAL A 325 -4.16 -5.24 -16.89
CA VAL A 325 -5.11 -6.32 -17.15
C VAL A 325 -6.52 -5.84 -17.53
N ALA A 326 -6.80 -4.54 -17.41
CA ALA A 326 -8.11 -3.95 -17.68
C ALA A 326 -8.51 -4.10 -19.15
N ASP A 327 -9.79 -4.40 -19.39
CA ASP A 327 -10.36 -4.57 -20.73
C ASP A 327 -11.45 -3.54 -21.06
N ASN A 328 -11.63 -2.51 -20.23
CA ASN A 328 -12.66 -1.48 -20.36
C ASN A 328 -12.18 -0.19 -21.06
N GLY A 329 -10.90 -0.12 -21.45
CA GLY A 329 -10.29 1.02 -22.15
C GLY A 329 -10.02 2.26 -21.29
N LYS A 330 -10.06 2.15 -19.97
CA LYS A 330 -9.68 3.22 -19.04
C LYS A 330 -8.18 3.27 -18.85
N ASP A 331 -7.66 4.47 -18.60
CA ASP A 331 -6.27 4.76 -18.27
C ASP A 331 -6.10 4.86 -16.74
N TYR A 332 -6.01 3.69 -16.11
CA TYR A 332 -5.75 3.60 -14.66
C TYR A 332 -4.32 3.98 -14.30
N LEU A 333 -3.38 3.83 -15.25
CA LEU A 333 -1.99 4.20 -15.04
C LEU A 333 -1.83 5.71 -14.79
N SER A 334 -2.61 6.55 -15.46
CA SER A 334 -2.57 8.01 -15.24
C SER A 334 -3.03 8.40 -13.83
N ILE A 335 -3.99 7.69 -13.25
CA ILE A 335 -4.43 7.88 -11.87
C ILE A 335 -3.29 7.53 -10.91
N ALA A 336 -2.67 6.37 -11.11
CA ALA A 336 -1.51 5.95 -10.31
C ALA A 336 -0.33 6.91 -10.43
N GLU A 337 0.01 7.38 -11.65
CA GLU A 337 1.09 8.35 -11.85
C GLU A 337 0.84 9.64 -11.07
N LYS A 338 -0.40 10.16 -11.09
CA LYS A 338 -0.77 11.33 -10.30
C LYS A 338 -0.53 11.09 -8.81
N GLN A 339 -1.00 9.96 -8.26
CA GLN A 339 -0.81 9.59 -6.86
C GLN A 339 0.68 9.47 -6.50
N LEU A 340 1.48 8.80 -7.33
CA LEU A 340 2.92 8.66 -7.12
C LEU A 340 3.65 10.01 -7.11
N ARG A 341 3.27 10.94 -8.02
CA ARG A 341 3.84 12.29 -8.04
C ARG A 341 3.49 13.08 -6.78
N THR A 342 2.26 12.97 -6.30
CA THR A 342 1.85 13.63 -5.06
C THR A 342 2.56 13.03 -3.84
N LEU A 343 2.61 11.70 -3.72
CA LEU A 343 3.33 11.02 -2.63
C LEU A 343 4.84 11.31 -2.65
N ALA A 344 5.42 11.57 -3.82
CA ALA A 344 6.82 11.96 -3.96
C ALA A 344 7.09 13.47 -3.78
N SER A 345 6.07 14.28 -3.47
CA SER A 345 6.22 15.71 -3.18
C SER A 345 6.81 15.96 -1.79
N ASP A 346 7.30 17.17 -1.54
CA ASP A 346 7.83 17.60 -0.22
C ASP A 346 6.78 17.53 0.90
N GLU A 347 5.50 17.53 0.56
CA GLU A 347 4.42 17.37 1.51
C GLU A 347 4.40 15.96 2.12
N TYR A 348 4.51 14.93 1.29
CA TYR A 348 4.37 13.54 1.72
C TYR A 348 5.70 12.80 1.88
N LEU A 349 6.70 13.08 1.04
CA LEU A 349 8.00 12.44 1.10
C LEU A 349 8.83 13.05 2.25
N ALA A 350 9.36 12.21 3.12
CA ALA A 350 10.29 12.63 4.16
C ALA A 350 11.63 13.06 3.55
N LYS A 351 12.30 14.01 4.19
CA LYS A 351 13.71 14.28 3.90
C LYS A 351 14.59 13.24 4.58
N PRO A 352 15.79 12.99 4.04
CA PRO A 352 16.76 12.12 4.68
C PRO A 352 16.98 12.48 6.16
N GLY A 353 16.82 11.48 7.04
CA GLY A 353 16.99 11.65 8.49
C GLY A 353 15.74 12.11 9.25
N GLU A 354 14.64 12.43 8.58
CA GLU A 354 13.38 12.80 9.23
C GLU A 354 12.56 11.58 9.67
N ILE A 355 11.62 11.81 10.56
CA ILE A 355 10.56 10.88 11.03
C ILE A 355 11.03 9.44 11.29
N GLY A 356 12.17 9.28 11.98
CA GLY A 356 12.64 7.95 12.41
C GLY A 356 13.05 7.00 11.30
N GLY A 357 13.20 7.49 10.06
CA GLY A 357 13.57 6.66 8.90
C GLY A 357 12.40 6.11 8.10
N PHE A 358 11.17 6.54 8.36
CA PHE A 358 10.03 6.30 7.47
C PHE A 358 10.15 7.13 6.19
N ILE A 359 9.51 6.66 5.11
CA ILE A 359 9.58 7.30 3.79
C ILE A 359 8.44 8.29 3.59
N LEU A 360 7.21 7.91 3.93
CA LEU A 360 6.01 8.72 3.77
C LEU A 360 5.51 9.29 5.10
N LYS A 361 4.97 10.52 5.02
CA LYS A 361 4.25 11.22 6.07
C LYS A 361 2.73 11.07 5.84
N HIS A 362 1.92 11.57 6.80
CA HIS A 362 0.48 11.83 6.64
C HIS A 362 -0.39 10.61 6.33
N SER A 363 -0.20 9.54 7.10
CA SER A 363 -1.10 8.38 7.07
C SER A 363 -2.05 8.36 8.27
N VAL A 364 -3.15 7.61 8.16
CA VAL A 364 -4.13 7.42 9.23
C VAL A 364 -4.33 5.93 9.48
N GLY A 365 -3.87 5.43 10.64
CA GLY A 365 -4.03 4.04 11.03
C GLY A 365 -5.47 3.75 11.50
N ASN A 366 -5.91 4.38 12.59
CA ASN A 366 -7.24 4.14 13.17
C ASN A 366 -7.78 5.40 13.88
N LEU A 367 -8.38 6.30 13.13
CA LEU A 367 -8.94 7.56 13.66
C LEU A 367 -10.03 7.34 14.72
N PRO A 368 -10.99 6.39 14.57
CA PRO A 368 -12.01 6.15 15.59
C PRO A 368 -11.46 5.73 16.95
N GLU A 369 -10.30 5.08 17.01
CA GLU A 369 -9.64 4.71 18.26
C GLU A 369 -8.62 5.76 18.75
N GLY A 370 -8.45 6.86 18.02
CA GLY A 370 -7.50 7.92 18.35
C GLY A 370 -6.05 7.46 18.21
N ALA A 371 -5.76 6.49 17.33
CA ALA A 371 -4.45 5.90 17.16
C ALA A 371 -3.89 6.13 15.75
N GLU A 372 -2.59 6.43 15.67
CA GLU A 372 -1.85 6.57 14.41
C GLU A 372 -2.51 7.60 13.47
N ILE A 373 -2.71 8.84 13.97
CA ILE A 373 -3.37 9.91 13.25
C ILE A 373 -2.33 10.88 12.69
N ASP A 374 -2.31 11.04 11.36
CA ASP A 374 -1.38 11.93 10.66
C ASP A 374 0.10 11.60 10.92
N VAL A 375 0.43 10.32 10.86
CA VAL A 375 1.76 9.78 11.18
C VAL A 375 2.30 8.92 10.03
N PRO A 376 3.62 8.65 9.99
CA PRO A 376 4.19 7.67 9.07
C PRO A 376 3.81 6.24 9.47
N LEU A 377 3.61 5.36 8.47
CA LEU A 377 3.25 3.96 8.70
C LEU A 377 4.04 3.04 7.75
N THR A 378 4.52 1.90 8.26
CA THR A 378 5.37 0.96 7.50
C THR A 378 4.72 0.43 6.23
N TYR A 379 3.40 0.20 6.25
CA TYR A 379 2.67 -0.26 5.07
C TYR A 379 2.45 0.84 4.04
N ALA A 380 2.43 2.13 4.44
CA ALA A 380 2.45 3.23 3.49
C ALA A 380 3.76 3.21 2.67
N ASP A 381 4.88 3.07 3.36
CA ASP A 381 6.20 2.98 2.74
C ASP A 381 6.30 1.77 1.81
N TYR A 382 5.82 0.62 2.27
CA TYR A 382 5.86 -0.63 1.49
C TYR A 382 5.11 -0.50 0.17
N TYR A 383 3.83 -0.10 0.21
CA TYR A 383 3.04 0.00 -1.00
C TYR A 383 3.47 1.16 -1.91
N PHE A 384 4.10 2.19 -1.35
CA PHE A 384 4.68 3.26 -2.16
C PHE A 384 5.89 2.77 -2.98
N VAL A 385 6.86 2.10 -2.35
CA VAL A 385 8.02 1.56 -3.10
C VAL A 385 7.61 0.43 -4.03
N GLU A 386 6.63 -0.40 -3.66
CA GLU A 386 6.03 -1.40 -4.55
C GLU A 386 5.43 -0.74 -5.80
N ALA A 387 4.61 0.30 -5.63
CA ALA A 387 3.97 1.01 -6.73
C ALA A 387 5.01 1.64 -7.67
N LEU A 388 6.09 2.22 -7.14
CA LEU A 388 7.19 2.76 -7.94
C LEU A 388 7.91 1.68 -8.75
N MET A 389 8.15 0.50 -8.15
CA MET A 389 8.75 -0.64 -8.85
C MET A 389 7.80 -1.22 -9.91
N ARG A 390 6.50 -1.32 -9.62
CA ARG A 390 5.50 -1.73 -10.61
C ARG A 390 5.46 -0.74 -11.78
N TYR A 391 5.43 0.57 -11.49
CA TYR A 391 5.42 1.60 -12.53
C TYR A 391 6.67 1.53 -13.44
N ARG A 392 7.84 1.33 -12.86
CA ARG A 392 9.09 1.14 -13.62
C ARG A 392 9.02 -0.03 -14.59
N ASN A 393 8.31 -1.10 -14.22
CA ASN A 393 8.26 -2.34 -15.01
C ASN A 393 7.18 -2.36 -16.10
N VAL A 394 6.23 -1.41 -16.11
CA VAL A 394 5.22 -1.29 -17.17
C VAL A 394 5.66 -0.36 -18.31
N LYS A 395 6.78 0.32 -18.19
CA LYS A 395 7.45 1.13 -19.22
C LYS A 395 8.73 0.48 -19.71
#